data_a063179c739ecb2d49edc7dd5d761996
#
_entry.id   a063179c739ecb2d49edc7dd5d761996
#
_cell.length_a   1.000
_cell.length_b   1.000
_cell.length_c   1.000
_cell.angle_alpha   90.00
_cell.angle_beta   90.00
_cell.angle_gamma   90.00
#
_symmetry.space_group_name_H-M   'P 1'
#
loop_
_entity.id
_entity.type
_entity.pdbx_description
1 polymer ?
#
loop_
_entity_poly.entity_id
_entity_poly.type
_entity_poly.pdbx_seq_one_letter_code
_entity_poly.pdbx_strand_id
1 'polypeptide(L)'
;GYGSVYNSPAAIKAAAHDNTSATHGTHVAGIAAGSGITLYGGMAPEADLVLVSTNRTEQGIVDGVDYLLKYAKQTNRPIAINVSLGTMMGFKDGSGLMARMVDSLLTGQQGCLMSVAVGNEGNRNSTLIGRSVKSIWKVPAAGADQLFVETRPGDSCSVRLLLKDKNSSEVFFDHTFSTGKIWSERYDSFGSADKTRASLVASCIKNDVTGAYAISFHVGYSQQSSEEWSVEIESTNQRVFAYSNN
;
A
#
# COMPACT_ATOMS: atom_id res chain seq x y z
N GLY A 1 5.22 26.80 -3.07
CA GLY A 1 4.26 26.14 -2.23
C GLY A 1 3.45 25.14 -3.04
N TYR A 2 2.99 24.11 -2.45
CA TYR A 2 2.12 23.11 -3.04
C TYR A 2 0.81 23.05 -2.24
N GLY A 3 -0.29 22.69 -2.91
CA GLY A 3 -1.62 22.64 -2.33
C GLY A 3 -2.28 24.01 -2.13
N SER A 4 -3.53 23.96 -1.69
CA SER A 4 -4.36 25.14 -1.38
C SER A 4 -4.78 25.08 0.08
N VAL A 5 -4.82 26.23 0.75
CA VAL A 5 -5.22 26.36 2.15
C VAL A 5 -6.50 27.16 2.24
N TYR A 6 -7.50 26.62 2.92
CA TYR A 6 -8.79 27.24 3.19
C TYR A 6 -8.91 27.44 4.70
N ASN A 7 -8.64 28.65 5.20
CA ASN A 7 -8.52 28.95 6.62
C ASN A 7 -9.50 30.02 7.14
N SER A 8 -10.52 30.34 6.34
CA SER A 8 -11.62 31.18 6.80
C SER A 8 -12.97 30.51 6.55
N PRO A 9 -14.01 30.82 7.34
CA PRO A 9 -15.34 30.24 7.15
C PRO A 9 -15.87 30.41 5.72
N ALA A 10 -15.62 31.56 5.09
CA ALA A 10 -16.04 31.82 3.72
C ALA A 10 -15.25 30.97 2.71
N ALA A 11 -13.93 30.84 2.88
CA ALA A 11 -13.09 30.01 2.02
C ALA A 11 -13.41 28.51 2.16
N ILE A 12 -13.60 28.01 3.37
CA ILE A 12 -14.01 26.62 3.63
C ILE A 12 -15.35 26.34 2.98
N LYS A 13 -16.33 27.22 3.14
CA LYS A 13 -17.65 27.08 2.52
C LYS A 13 -17.57 27.09 0.99
N ALA A 14 -16.70 27.92 0.42
CA ALA A 14 -16.50 28.04 -1.04
C ALA A 14 -15.70 26.88 -1.62
N ALA A 15 -14.89 26.17 -0.83
CA ALA A 15 -14.12 25.03 -1.28
C ALA A 15 -14.99 23.83 -1.68
N ALA A 16 -16.26 23.86 -1.35
CA ALA A 16 -17.26 22.84 -1.63
C ALA A 16 -16.88 21.48 -1.04
N HIS A 17 -16.24 20.62 -1.80
CA HIS A 17 -15.91 19.24 -1.38
C HIS A 17 -14.82 18.68 -2.27
N ASP A 18 -14.10 17.73 -1.72
CA ASP A 18 -13.04 17.01 -2.40
C ASP A 18 -13.63 15.89 -3.30
N ASN A 19 -14.47 15.04 -2.71
CA ASN A 19 -15.14 13.97 -3.43
C ASN A 19 -16.52 13.68 -2.82
N THR A 20 -17.58 13.93 -3.58
CA THR A 20 -18.97 13.77 -3.11
C THR A 20 -19.38 12.34 -2.81
N SER A 21 -18.72 11.34 -3.42
CA SER A 21 -19.03 9.92 -3.22
C SER A 21 -18.19 9.26 -2.12
N ALA A 22 -17.16 9.94 -1.62
CA ALA A 22 -16.27 9.41 -0.57
C ALA A 22 -16.61 10.01 0.80
N THR A 23 -17.30 9.26 1.65
CA THR A 23 -17.73 9.69 2.97
C THR A 23 -16.80 9.32 4.12
N HIS A 24 -15.76 8.52 3.85
CA HIS A 24 -14.85 7.98 4.87
C HIS A 24 -14.18 9.06 5.72
N GLY A 25 -13.61 10.10 5.10
CA GLY A 25 -12.96 11.20 5.82
C GLY A 25 -13.92 11.97 6.72
N THR A 26 -15.15 12.21 6.27
CA THR A 26 -16.22 12.84 7.08
C THR A 26 -16.57 11.99 8.30
N HIS A 27 -16.68 10.67 8.11
CA HIS A 27 -16.96 9.73 9.20
C HIS A 27 -15.82 9.71 10.24
N VAL A 28 -14.57 9.64 9.76
CA VAL A 28 -13.37 9.69 10.62
C VAL A 28 -13.32 11.00 11.42
N ALA A 29 -13.53 12.15 10.79
CA ALA A 29 -13.55 13.45 11.44
C ALA A 29 -14.70 13.55 12.47
N GLY A 30 -15.86 12.99 12.16
CA GLY A 30 -17.00 12.93 13.08
C GLY A 30 -16.71 12.12 14.34
N ILE A 31 -16.04 10.97 14.20
CA ILE A 31 -15.63 10.16 15.37
C ILE A 31 -14.56 10.91 16.19
N ALA A 32 -13.62 11.57 15.53
CA ALA A 32 -12.54 12.28 16.21
C ALA A 32 -13.06 13.49 17.00
N ALA A 33 -13.87 14.36 16.39
CA ALA A 33 -14.21 15.65 16.98
C ALA A 33 -15.59 16.19 16.56
N GLY A 34 -16.54 15.33 16.24
CA GLY A 34 -17.92 15.76 15.94
C GLY A 34 -18.54 16.50 17.10
N SER A 35 -19.07 17.71 16.87
CA SER A 35 -19.60 18.60 17.91
C SER A 35 -21.05 18.35 18.31
N GLY A 36 -21.55 17.13 18.15
CA GLY A 36 -22.67 16.60 18.88
C GLY A 36 -24.01 17.34 18.77
N ILE A 37 -24.50 17.59 17.56
CA ILE A 37 -25.94 17.93 17.35
C ILE A 37 -26.81 16.64 17.44
N THR A 38 -26.16 15.49 17.49
CA THR A 38 -26.80 14.16 17.51
C THR A 38 -26.56 13.45 18.85
N LEU A 39 -27.18 12.28 19.03
CA LEU A 39 -26.98 11.40 20.18
C LEU A 39 -25.49 10.99 20.36
N TYR A 40 -24.69 11.04 19.32
CA TYR A 40 -23.29 10.64 19.32
C TYR A 40 -22.39 11.85 19.02
N GLY A 41 -21.52 12.20 19.97
CA GLY A 41 -20.46 13.19 19.81
C GLY A 41 -19.12 12.53 19.44
N GLY A 42 -18.19 13.32 18.93
CA GLY A 42 -16.81 12.90 18.76
C GLY A 42 -16.05 12.80 20.08
N MET A 43 -14.89 12.17 20.05
CA MET A 43 -14.06 11.97 21.25
C MET A 43 -13.48 13.28 21.81
N ALA A 44 -13.25 14.28 20.95
CA ALA A 44 -12.71 15.59 21.29
C ALA A 44 -13.55 16.72 20.65
N PRO A 45 -14.82 16.93 21.11
CA PRO A 45 -15.74 17.86 20.42
C PRO A 45 -15.33 19.34 20.50
N GLU A 46 -14.44 19.69 21.42
CA GLU A 46 -13.89 21.04 21.57
C GLU A 46 -12.58 21.26 20.78
N ALA A 47 -12.11 20.25 20.04
CA ALA A 47 -10.87 20.38 19.26
C ALA A 47 -11.12 21.18 17.97
N ASP A 48 -10.16 22.02 17.61
CA ASP A 48 -10.10 22.59 16.27
C ASP A 48 -9.65 21.53 15.26
N LEU A 49 -10.35 21.42 14.15
CA LEU A 49 -10.06 20.46 13.10
C LEU A 49 -9.22 21.10 11.97
N VAL A 50 -8.12 20.46 11.64
CA VAL A 50 -7.34 20.73 10.42
C VAL A 50 -7.42 19.50 9.53
N LEU A 51 -8.15 19.62 8.43
CA LEU A 51 -8.37 18.52 7.48
C LEU A 51 -7.40 18.64 6.31
N VAL A 52 -6.71 17.54 6.00
CA VAL A 52 -5.78 17.47 4.87
C VAL A 52 -6.33 16.46 3.86
N SER A 53 -6.60 16.95 2.65
CA SER A 53 -6.86 16.11 1.48
C SER A 53 -5.55 15.86 0.76
N THR A 54 -5.29 14.61 0.41
CA THR A 54 -4.07 14.17 -0.26
C THR A 54 -4.39 13.31 -1.48
N ASN A 55 -3.50 13.29 -2.47
CA ASN A 55 -3.56 12.38 -3.61
C ASN A 55 -3.28 10.90 -3.25
N ARG A 56 -3.11 10.60 -1.96
CA ARG A 56 -2.84 9.26 -1.41
C ARG A 56 -1.52 8.62 -1.89
N THR A 57 -0.60 9.42 -2.41
CA THR A 57 0.79 9.00 -2.62
C THR A 57 1.56 9.08 -1.31
N GLU A 58 2.66 8.34 -1.19
CA GLU A 58 3.55 8.41 -0.02
C GLU A 58 4.03 9.85 0.22
N GLN A 59 4.43 10.55 -0.84
CA GLN A 59 4.84 11.95 -0.75
C GLN A 59 3.70 12.86 -0.27
N GLY A 60 2.48 12.67 -0.78
CA GLY A 60 1.32 13.46 -0.34
C GLY A 60 0.98 13.27 1.14
N ILE A 61 1.21 12.08 1.69
CA ILE A 61 1.04 11.81 3.13
C ILE A 61 2.13 12.54 3.93
N VAL A 62 3.39 12.43 3.53
CA VAL A 62 4.51 13.12 4.18
C VAL A 62 4.33 14.63 4.17
N ASP A 63 3.93 15.20 3.03
CA ASP A 63 3.64 16.63 2.87
C ASP A 63 2.50 17.09 3.79
N GLY A 64 1.47 16.25 3.93
CA GLY A 64 0.35 16.49 4.84
C GLY A 64 0.79 16.53 6.31
N VAL A 65 1.62 15.59 6.74
CA VAL A 65 2.18 15.56 8.10
C VAL A 65 3.07 16.79 8.35
N ASP A 66 3.94 17.11 7.43
CA ASP A 66 4.81 18.30 7.52
C ASP A 66 3.98 19.60 7.64
N TYR A 67 2.93 19.73 6.82
CA TYR A 67 2.02 20.88 6.92
C TYR A 67 1.37 20.97 8.30
N LEU A 68 0.83 19.87 8.83
CA LEU A 68 0.16 19.85 10.13
C LEU A 68 1.09 20.21 11.28
N LEU A 69 2.34 19.71 11.26
CA LEU A 69 3.35 20.05 12.27
C LEU A 69 3.75 21.53 12.21
N LYS A 70 3.92 22.08 11.01
CA LYS A 70 4.19 23.50 10.81
C LYS A 70 3.02 24.37 11.30
N TYR A 71 1.80 23.97 11.02
CA TYR A 71 0.61 24.66 11.50
C TYR A 71 0.52 24.66 13.02
N ALA A 72 0.72 23.52 13.68
CA ALA A 72 0.72 23.40 15.13
C ALA A 72 1.79 24.31 15.77
N LYS A 73 2.99 24.34 15.19
CA LYS A 73 4.08 25.22 15.64
C LYS A 73 3.73 26.71 15.45
N GLN A 74 3.15 27.10 14.32
CA GLN A 74 2.77 28.49 14.04
C GLN A 74 1.67 28.99 14.98
N THR A 75 0.75 28.11 15.36
CA THR A 75 -0.35 28.44 16.27
C THR A 75 -0.01 28.21 17.73
N ASN A 76 1.20 27.68 18.03
CA ASN A 76 1.66 27.33 19.36
C ASN A 76 0.66 26.41 20.10
N ARG A 77 0.12 25.40 19.43
CA ARG A 77 -0.87 24.46 19.96
C ARG A 77 -0.40 23.02 19.81
N PRO A 78 -0.78 22.13 20.75
CA PRO A 78 -0.54 20.71 20.59
C PRO A 78 -1.41 20.16 19.44
N ILE A 79 -0.95 19.06 18.83
CA ILE A 79 -1.65 18.40 17.73
C ILE A 79 -1.71 16.89 17.91
N ALA A 80 -2.90 16.32 17.64
CA ALA A 80 -3.09 14.90 17.44
C ALA A 80 -3.39 14.65 15.95
N ILE A 81 -2.48 13.99 15.26
CA ILE A 81 -2.60 13.65 13.84
C ILE A 81 -3.21 12.26 13.72
N ASN A 82 -4.33 12.14 13.02
CA ASN A 82 -4.95 10.86 12.70
C ASN A 82 -4.78 10.55 11.21
N VAL A 83 -4.24 9.37 10.90
CA VAL A 83 -4.07 8.86 9.55
C VAL A 83 -4.85 7.56 9.41
N SER A 84 -6.10 7.64 8.98
CA SER A 84 -6.96 6.48 8.70
C SER A 84 -6.77 6.00 7.26
N LEU A 85 -5.52 5.80 6.88
CA LEU A 85 -5.09 5.27 5.59
C LEU A 85 -4.16 4.09 5.84
N GLY A 86 -4.08 3.18 4.88
CA GLY A 86 -3.19 2.04 4.95
C GLY A 86 -2.77 1.55 3.58
N THR A 87 -1.69 0.79 3.55
CA THR A 87 -1.22 0.08 2.38
C THR A 87 -0.70 -1.28 2.78
N MET A 88 -0.88 -2.26 1.90
CA MET A 88 -0.24 -3.57 2.03
C MET A 88 1.22 -3.54 1.56
N MET A 89 1.63 -2.48 0.86
CA MET A 89 2.96 -2.31 0.28
C MET A 89 4.02 -2.04 1.35
N GLY A 90 5.24 -2.46 1.04
CA GLY A 90 6.45 -2.15 1.80
C GLY A 90 6.65 -2.97 3.07
N PHE A 91 7.87 -2.93 3.57
CA PHE A 91 8.24 -3.55 4.83
C PHE A 91 7.50 -2.94 6.01
N LYS A 92 6.95 -3.79 6.90
CA LYS A 92 6.15 -3.37 8.07
C LYS A 92 7.00 -3.11 9.32
N ASP A 93 8.25 -2.77 9.16
CA ASP A 93 9.23 -2.59 10.24
C ASP A 93 9.78 -1.16 10.37
N GLY A 94 9.13 -0.21 9.70
CA GLY A 94 9.54 1.19 9.74
C GLY A 94 10.73 1.55 8.82
N SER A 95 11.31 0.59 8.10
CA SER A 95 12.47 0.85 7.23
C SER A 95 12.11 1.48 5.88
N GLY A 96 10.84 1.49 5.50
CA GLY A 96 10.34 2.11 4.28
C GLY A 96 10.63 3.62 4.25
N LEU A 97 10.81 4.18 3.05
CA LEU A 97 11.19 5.60 2.90
C LEU A 97 10.16 6.53 3.54
N MET A 98 8.88 6.32 3.28
CA MET A 98 7.80 7.12 3.87
C MET A 98 7.82 7.06 5.41
N ALA A 99 7.97 5.86 5.98
CA ALA A 99 8.02 5.68 7.43
C ALA A 99 9.19 6.44 8.05
N ARG A 100 10.37 6.38 7.45
CA ARG A 100 11.56 7.11 7.90
C ARG A 100 11.41 8.62 7.78
N MET A 101 10.77 9.11 6.72
CA MET A 101 10.50 10.54 6.54
C MET A 101 9.54 11.04 7.61
N VAL A 102 8.44 10.33 7.87
CA VAL A 102 7.47 10.66 8.92
C VAL A 102 8.13 10.61 10.31
N ASP A 103 8.91 9.58 10.59
CA ASP A 103 9.67 9.45 11.85
C ASP A 103 10.63 10.63 12.06
N SER A 104 11.34 11.03 11.01
CA SER A 104 12.21 12.22 11.04
C SER A 104 11.43 13.52 11.31
N LEU A 105 10.22 13.67 10.76
CA LEU A 105 9.38 14.84 11.02
C LEU A 105 8.86 14.88 12.46
N LEU A 106 8.55 13.73 13.05
CA LEU A 106 8.01 13.60 14.40
C LEU A 106 9.11 13.65 15.48
N THR A 107 10.33 13.28 15.14
CA THR A 107 11.46 13.23 16.09
C THR A 107 11.71 14.60 16.69
N GLY A 108 11.72 14.66 18.04
CA GLY A 108 11.95 15.88 18.80
C GLY A 108 10.76 16.84 18.85
N GLN A 109 9.63 16.53 18.24
CA GLN A 109 8.42 17.34 18.35
C GLN A 109 7.74 17.14 19.71
N GLN A 110 7.52 18.22 20.45
CA GLN A 110 6.76 18.21 21.69
C GLN A 110 5.30 18.58 21.44
N GLY A 111 4.37 17.99 22.20
CA GLY A 111 2.95 18.26 22.06
C GLY A 111 2.35 17.70 20.76
N CYS A 112 3.00 16.72 20.15
CA CYS A 112 2.55 16.05 18.93
C CYS A 112 2.33 14.55 19.19
N LEU A 113 1.18 14.03 18.75
CA LEU A 113 0.86 12.62 18.72
C LEU A 113 0.37 12.24 17.32
N MET A 114 0.82 11.11 16.79
CA MET A 114 0.31 10.57 15.54
C MET A 114 -0.25 9.16 15.75
N SER A 115 -1.46 8.95 15.26
CA SER A 115 -2.15 7.65 15.24
C SER A 115 -2.37 7.22 13.80
N VAL A 116 -2.01 5.98 13.48
CA VAL A 116 -2.09 5.42 12.13
C VAL A 116 -2.88 4.12 12.16
N ALA A 117 -3.77 3.93 11.20
CA ALA A 117 -4.50 2.67 11.05
C ALA A 117 -3.55 1.54 10.63
N VAL A 118 -3.72 0.37 11.25
CA VAL A 118 -2.92 -0.83 10.93
C VAL A 118 -3.50 -1.67 9.78
N GLY A 119 -4.65 -1.29 9.24
CA GLY A 119 -5.37 -1.99 8.16
C GLY A 119 -6.51 -2.86 8.66
N ASN A 120 -7.28 -3.39 7.72
CA ASN A 120 -8.50 -4.18 7.96
C ASN A 120 -8.36 -5.64 7.51
N GLU A 121 -7.18 -6.06 7.07
CA GLU A 121 -6.91 -7.33 6.41
C GLU A 121 -6.35 -8.40 7.37
N GLY A 122 -6.56 -8.26 8.67
CA GLY A 122 -6.05 -9.17 9.69
C GLY A 122 -6.50 -10.64 9.57
N ASN A 123 -7.55 -10.89 8.79
CA ASN A 123 -8.05 -12.23 8.46
C ASN A 123 -7.48 -12.80 7.14
N ARG A 124 -6.56 -12.10 6.48
CA ARG A 124 -5.96 -12.50 5.20
C ARG A 124 -4.50 -12.87 5.36
N ASN A 125 -4.06 -13.92 4.67
CA ASN A 125 -2.66 -14.30 4.55
C ASN A 125 -2.09 -13.71 3.25
N SER A 126 -1.98 -12.39 3.18
CA SER A 126 -1.61 -11.66 1.96
C SER A 126 -0.12 -11.31 1.90
N THR A 127 0.66 -11.66 2.91
CA THR A 127 2.08 -11.28 2.99
C THR A 127 3.00 -12.46 3.27
N LEU A 128 4.18 -12.43 2.65
CA LEU A 128 5.28 -13.35 2.88
C LEU A 128 6.54 -12.55 3.23
N ILE A 129 7.25 -12.98 4.25
CA ILE A 129 8.53 -12.37 4.64
C ILE A 129 9.54 -13.49 4.90
N GLY A 130 10.62 -13.52 4.12
CA GLY A 130 11.64 -14.54 4.29
C GLY A 130 12.79 -14.37 3.30
N ARG A 131 13.81 -15.21 3.43
CA ARG A 131 14.92 -15.32 2.46
C ARG A 131 14.65 -16.37 1.40
N SER A 132 14.10 -17.51 1.84
CA SER A 132 13.64 -18.61 1.00
C SER A 132 12.21 -18.88 1.41
N VAL A 133 11.26 -18.57 0.56
CA VAL A 133 9.83 -18.71 0.85
C VAL A 133 9.12 -19.32 -0.35
N LYS A 134 8.14 -20.18 -0.03
CA LYS A 134 7.26 -20.81 -1.00
C LYS A 134 5.82 -20.70 -0.52
N SER A 135 4.92 -20.32 -1.40
CA SER A 135 3.50 -20.21 -1.08
C SER A 135 2.63 -20.42 -2.30
N ILE A 136 1.35 -20.62 -2.06
CA ILE A 136 0.31 -20.55 -3.07
C ILE A 136 -0.12 -19.10 -3.21
N TRP A 137 -0.15 -18.60 -4.44
CA TRP A 137 -0.74 -17.31 -4.77
C TRP A 137 -2.19 -17.52 -5.18
N LYS A 138 -3.11 -17.09 -4.33
CA LYS A 138 -4.55 -17.26 -4.54
C LYS A 138 -5.09 -16.18 -5.48
N VAL A 139 -4.93 -16.40 -6.78
CA VAL A 139 -5.54 -15.55 -7.79
C VAL A 139 -7.04 -15.83 -7.86
N PRO A 140 -7.92 -14.82 -7.93
CA PRO A 140 -9.37 -15.02 -8.06
C PRO A 140 -9.73 -15.81 -9.33
N ALA A 141 -10.83 -16.56 -9.28
CA ALA A 141 -11.28 -17.38 -10.41
C ALA A 141 -11.61 -16.55 -11.67
N ALA A 142 -11.95 -15.29 -11.52
CA ALA A 142 -12.14 -14.36 -12.63
C ALA A 142 -11.69 -12.95 -12.21
N GLY A 143 -10.99 -12.24 -13.11
CA GLY A 143 -10.54 -10.88 -12.87
C GLY A 143 -9.03 -10.70 -12.96
N ALA A 144 -8.48 -9.89 -12.09
CA ALA A 144 -7.05 -9.61 -12.03
C ALA A 144 -6.55 -9.65 -10.60
N ASP A 145 -5.31 -10.07 -10.42
CA ASP A 145 -4.61 -9.95 -9.15
C ASP A 145 -3.19 -9.43 -9.34
N GLN A 146 -2.62 -8.96 -8.26
CA GLN A 146 -1.28 -8.39 -8.24
C GLN A 146 -0.47 -9.02 -7.11
N LEU A 147 0.77 -9.41 -7.43
CA LEU A 147 1.78 -9.81 -6.48
C LEU A 147 2.96 -8.85 -6.59
N PHE A 148 3.43 -8.36 -5.47
CA PHE A 148 4.59 -7.50 -5.39
C PHE A 148 5.66 -8.13 -4.51
N VAL A 149 6.92 -7.98 -4.91
CA VAL A 149 8.07 -8.48 -4.16
C VAL A 149 9.09 -7.36 -4.06
N GLU A 150 9.47 -7.01 -2.84
CA GLU A 150 10.46 -5.97 -2.57
C GLU A 150 11.70 -6.54 -1.89
N THR A 151 12.87 -6.10 -2.34
CA THR A 151 14.15 -6.39 -1.67
C THR A 151 14.53 -5.31 -0.69
N ARG A 152 15.47 -5.62 0.20
CA ARG A 152 16.20 -4.60 0.94
C ARG A 152 17.19 -3.86 0.02
N PRO A 153 17.60 -2.63 0.39
CA PRO A 153 18.67 -1.92 -0.30
C PRO A 153 19.94 -2.76 -0.43
N GLY A 154 20.48 -2.83 -1.65
CA GLY A 154 21.70 -3.58 -1.96
C GLY A 154 21.54 -5.10 -2.04
N ASP A 155 20.32 -5.62 -1.91
CA ASP A 155 20.05 -7.04 -2.05
C ASP A 155 19.39 -7.39 -3.39
N SER A 156 19.37 -8.67 -3.70
CA SER A 156 18.75 -9.20 -4.91
C SER A 156 17.92 -10.44 -4.59
N CYS A 157 16.96 -10.74 -5.44
CA CYS A 157 16.15 -11.95 -5.32
C CYS A 157 15.78 -12.51 -6.69
N SER A 158 15.38 -13.78 -6.69
CA SER A 158 14.67 -14.42 -7.78
C SER A 158 13.27 -14.82 -7.33
N VAL A 159 12.31 -14.73 -8.24
CA VAL A 159 10.91 -15.10 -8.03
C VAL A 159 10.50 -16.06 -9.12
N ARG A 160 10.23 -17.30 -8.77
CA ARG A 160 9.67 -18.28 -9.69
C ARG A 160 8.16 -18.31 -9.54
N LEU A 161 7.46 -18.11 -10.64
CA LEU A 161 6.02 -18.29 -10.75
C LEU A 161 5.74 -19.60 -11.49
N LEU A 162 4.89 -20.43 -10.91
CA LEU A 162 4.48 -21.71 -11.47
C LEU A 162 2.95 -21.79 -11.46
N LEU A 163 2.35 -22.00 -12.64
CA LEU A 163 0.95 -22.37 -12.79
C LEU A 163 0.84 -23.82 -13.20
N LYS A 164 0.11 -24.62 -12.45
CA LYS A 164 -0.09 -26.04 -12.73
C LYS A 164 -1.52 -26.47 -12.49
N ASP A 165 -1.92 -27.60 -13.11
CA ASP A 165 -3.11 -28.33 -12.72
C ASP A 165 -2.84 -29.15 -11.47
N LYS A 166 -3.71 -29.05 -10.45
CA LYS A 166 -3.58 -29.77 -9.18
C LYS A 166 -3.80 -31.27 -9.31
N ASN A 167 -4.60 -31.70 -10.29
CA ASN A 167 -5.01 -33.08 -10.45
C ASN A 167 -4.03 -33.88 -11.33
N SER A 168 -3.60 -33.27 -12.45
CA SER A 168 -2.69 -33.91 -13.42
C SER A 168 -1.23 -33.57 -13.22
N SER A 169 -0.94 -32.52 -12.44
CA SER A 169 0.39 -31.92 -12.31
C SER A 169 0.95 -31.35 -13.62
N GLU A 170 0.12 -31.18 -14.65
CA GLU A 170 0.50 -30.52 -15.89
C GLU A 170 0.90 -29.06 -15.60
N VAL A 171 2.01 -28.62 -16.20
CA VAL A 171 2.56 -27.27 -16.03
C VAL A 171 2.14 -26.41 -17.20
N PHE A 172 1.47 -25.31 -16.91
CA PHE A 172 1.00 -24.33 -17.90
C PHE A 172 1.89 -23.10 -18.00
N PHE A 173 2.57 -22.75 -16.89
CA PHE A 173 3.53 -21.66 -16.85
C PHE A 173 4.60 -21.96 -15.81
N ASP A 174 5.86 -21.76 -16.15
CA ASP A 174 7.01 -21.88 -15.24
C ASP A 174 8.09 -20.89 -15.69
N HIS A 175 8.30 -19.86 -14.91
CA HIS A 175 9.32 -18.87 -15.21
C HIS A 175 9.93 -18.28 -13.95
N THR A 176 11.23 -18.00 -14.01
CA THR A 176 11.97 -17.35 -12.92
C THR A 176 12.42 -15.96 -13.33
N PHE A 177 11.95 -14.99 -12.58
CA PHE A 177 12.28 -13.58 -12.71
C PHE A 177 13.35 -13.20 -11.71
N SER A 178 14.28 -12.32 -12.08
CA SER A 178 15.37 -11.93 -11.19
C SER A 178 15.56 -10.41 -11.17
N THR A 179 15.95 -9.91 -10.01
CA THR A 179 16.42 -8.53 -9.85
C THR A 179 17.83 -8.36 -10.44
N GLY A 180 18.43 -7.19 -10.28
CA GLY A 180 19.77 -6.87 -10.80
C GLY A 180 19.76 -5.93 -11.99
N LYS A 181 18.67 -5.86 -12.73
CA LYS A 181 18.41 -4.89 -13.80
C LYS A 181 16.93 -4.51 -13.83
N ILE A 182 16.62 -3.38 -14.47
CA ILE A 182 15.25 -2.95 -14.76
C ILE A 182 14.78 -3.68 -16.01
N TRP A 183 13.56 -4.23 -15.97
CA TRP A 183 12.94 -4.92 -17.10
C TRP A 183 11.42 -4.89 -17.02
N SER A 184 10.75 -5.16 -18.14
CA SER A 184 9.30 -5.41 -18.21
C SER A 184 9.05 -6.48 -19.26
N GLU A 185 8.23 -7.44 -18.93
CA GLU A 185 7.91 -8.59 -19.76
C GLU A 185 6.40 -8.86 -19.74
N ARG A 186 5.90 -9.41 -20.85
CA ARG A 186 4.50 -9.78 -20.99
C ARG A 186 4.40 -11.20 -21.55
N TYR A 187 3.52 -11.97 -20.94
CA TYR A 187 3.19 -13.33 -21.35
C TYR A 187 1.69 -13.39 -21.59
N ASP A 188 1.28 -13.92 -22.72
CA ASP A 188 -0.13 -14.03 -23.10
C ASP A 188 -0.48 -15.49 -23.43
N SER A 189 -1.74 -15.85 -23.22
CA SER A 189 -2.32 -17.11 -23.68
C SER A 189 -1.66 -18.37 -23.13
N PHE A 190 -1.47 -18.43 -21.82
CA PHE A 190 -1.08 -19.65 -21.12
C PHE A 190 -2.26 -20.17 -20.25
N GLY A 191 -2.20 -21.42 -19.85
CA GLY A 191 -3.27 -22.12 -19.14
C GLY A 191 -3.66 -23.41 -19.84
N SER A 192 -4.69 -24.11 -19.38
CA SER A 192 -5.19 -25.33 -20.03
C SER A 192 -5.69 -25.03 -21.46
N ALA A 193 -5.32 -25.88 -22.42
CA ALA A 193 -5.37 -25.61 -23.86
C ALA A 193 -6.75 -25.22 -24.40
N ASP A 194 -7.83 -25.54 -23.72
CA ASP A 194 -9.19 -25.36 -24.27
C ASP A 194 -10.03 -24.23 -23.67
N LYS A 195 -9.63 -23.62 -22.55
CA LYS A 195 -10.58 -22.77 -21.80
C LYS A 195 -10.01 -21.54 -21.10
N THR A 196 -8.72 -21.36 -20.99
CA THR A 196 -8.18 -20.23 -20.21
C THR A 196 -7.19 -19.39 -21.01
N ARG A 197 -7.48 -18.10 -21.09
CA ARG A 197 -6.50 -17.11 -21.54
C ARG A 197 -6.06 -16.32 -20.34
N ALA A 198 -4.91 -16.67 -19.80
CA ALA A 198 -4.22 -15.87 -18.81
C ALA A 198 -3.26 -14.92 -19.50
N SER A 199 -3.10 -13.76 -18.94
CA SER A 199 -2.03 -12.83 -19.27
C SER A 199 -1.27 -12.44 -18.00
N LEU A 200 0.04 -12.35 -18.10
CA LEU A 200 0.91 -11.89 -17.03
C LEU A 200 1.76 -10.74 -17.55
N VAL A 201 1.70 -9.61 -16.86
CA VAL A 201 2.67 -8.53 -17.03
C VAL A 201 3.55 -8.52 -15.80
N ALA A 202 4.85 -8.66 -16.02
CA ALA A 202 5.86 -8.64 -14.97
C ALA A 202 6.83 -7.48 -15.21
N SER A 203 7.20 -6.77 -14.15
CA SER A 203 8.20 -5.71 -14.25
C SER A 203 9.09 -5.66 -13.02
N CYS A 204 10.33 -5.26 -13.23
CA CYS A 204 11.29 -4.99 -12.15
C CYS A 204 11.75 -3.54 -12.25
N ILE A 205 11.60 -2.82 -11.17
CA ILE A 205 12.09 -1.45 -11.03
C ILE A 205 13.11 -1.38 -9.90
N LYS A 206 13.96 -0.38 -9.96
CA LYS A 206 14.91 -0.03 -8.89
C LYS A 206 14.53 1.33 -8.33
N ASN A 207 14.45 1.43 -7.03
CA ASN A 207 14.29 2.71 -6.36
C ASN A 207 15.64 3.44 -6.34
N ASP A 208 15.74 4.57 -7.01
CA ASP A 208 16.98 5.32 -7.17
C ASP A 208 17.49 5.92 -5.85
N VAL A 209 16.61 6.14 -4.88
CA VAL A 209 16.98 6.69 -3.57
C VAL A 209 17.49 5.61 -2.63
N THR A 210 16.81 4.47 -2.57
CA THR A 210 17.15 3.39 -1.63
C THR A 210 18.04 2.33 -2.24
N GLY A 211 18.04 2.17 -3.57
CA GLY A 211 18.70 1.09 -4.27
C GLY A 211 17.99 -0.27 -4.17
N ALA A 212 16.83 -0.32 -3.53
CA ALA A 212 16.00 -1.53 -3.44
C ALA A 212 15.35 -1.85 -4.79
N TYR A 213 15.13 -3.14 -5.05
CA TYR A 213 14.36 -3.59 -6.21
C TYR A 213 12.93 -3.92 -5.80
N ALA A 214 11.99 -3.63 -6.70
CA ALA A 214 10.61 -4.08 -6.60
C ALA A 214 10.21 -4.81 -7.89
N ILE A 215 9.71 -6.03 -7.75
CA ILE A 215 9.12 -6.80 -8.85
C ILE A 215 7.61 -6.77 -8.67
N SER A 216 6.89 -6.41 -9.72
CA SER A 216 5.43 -6.46 -9.76
C SER A 216 4.96 -7.46 -10.79
N PHE A 217 3.95 -8.23 -10.44
CA PHE A 217 3.27 -9.18 -11.29
C PHE A 217 1.79 -8.82 -11.34
N HIS A 218 1.27 -8.65 -12.53
CA HIS A 218 -0.14 -8.38 -12.79
C HIS A 218 -0.70 -9.50 -13.63
N VAL A 219 -1.58 -10.30 -13.06
CA VAL A 219 -2.25 -11.41 -13.74
C VAL A 219 -3.66 -11.00 -14.09
N GLY A 220 -4.01 -11.05 -15.38
CA GLY A 220 -5.38 -11.02 -15.87
C GLY A 220 -5.80 -12.46 -16.19
N TYR A 221 -6.90 -12.97 -15.63
CA TYR A 221 -7.13 -14.39 -15.61
C TYR A 221 -8.60 -14.81 -15.54
N SER A 222 -8.90 -15.94 -16.21
CA SER A 222 -10.11 -16.72 -16.01
C SER A 222 -9.70 -18.13 -15.55
N GLN A 223 -9.57 -18.32 -14.24
CA GLN A 223 -9.00 -19.52 -13.62
C GLN A 223 -9.97 -20.71 -13.68
N GLN A 224 -9.44 -21.89 -14.03
CA GLN A 224 -10.12 -23.15 -13.78
C GLN A 224 -9.92 -23.54 -12.30
N SER A 225 -10.90 -24.21 -11.72
CA SER A 225 -10.86 -24.62 -10.31
C SER A 225 -9.70 -25.59 -9.97
N SER A 226 -9.20 -26.29 -10.98
CA SER A 226 -8.05 -27.21 -10.84
C SER A 226 -6.69 -26.52 -10.95
N GLU A 227 -6.63 -25.29 -11.42
CA GLU A 227 -5.35 -24.59 -11.59
C GLU A 227 -4.90 -23.91 -10.31
N GLU A 228 -3.59 -23.89 -10.09
CA GLU A 228 -2.99 -23.30 -8.91
C GLU A 228 -1.70 -22.57 -9.23
N TRP A 229 -1.64 -21.30 -8.83
CA TRP A 229 -0.42 -20.54 -8.81
C TRP A 229 0.40 -20.81 -7.56
N SER A 230 1.69 -21.08 -7.74
CA SER A 230 2.65 -21.04 -6.65
C SER A 230 3.75 -20.01 -6.93
N VAL A 231 4.27 -19.45 -5.85
CA VAL A 231 5.39 -18.53 -5.85
C VAL A 231 6.50 -19.07 -4.99
N GLU A 232 7.72 -19.08 -5.52
CA GLU A 232 8.95 -19.40 -4.81
C GLU A 232 9.87 -18.18 -4.89
N ILE A 233 10.37 -17.71 -3.76
CA ILE A 233 11.25 -16.53 -3.69
C ILE A 233 12.53 -16.90 -2.98
N GLU A 234 13.65 -16.64 -3.62
CA GLU A 234 14.99 -16.81 -3.07
C GLU A 234 15.71 -15.46 -3.06
N SER A 235 16.15 -15.04 -1.91
CA SER A 235 16.91 -13.81 -1.72
C SER A 235 18.36 -14.10 -1.38
N THR A 236 19.27 -13.25 -1.84
CA THR A 236 20.71 -13.46 -1.68
C THR A 236 21.15 -13.34 -0.22
N ASN A 237 20.80 -12.27 0.46
CA ASN A 237 21.32 -12.00 1.81
C ASN A 237 20.24 -11.71 2.85
N GLN A 238 19.24 -10.91 2.52
CA GLN A 238 18.26 -10.39 3.46
C GLN A 238 16.85 -10.94 3.16
N ARG A 239 15.93 -10.70 4.07
CA ARG A 239 14.53 -11.04 3.85
C ARG A 239 13.93 -10.13 2.80
N VAL A 240 13.18 -10.70 1.88
CA VAL A 240 12.27 -9.95 0.99
C VAL A 240 10.90 -9.82 1.65
N PHE A 241 10.16 -8.85 1.20
CA PHE A 241 8.76 -8.68 1.50
C PHE A 241 7.94 -8.92 0.23
N ALA A 242 6.98 -9.84 0.28
CA ALA A 242 6.04 -10.04 -0.80
C ALA A 242 4.60 -9.92 -0.30
N TYR A 243 3.72 -9.38 -1.11
CA TYR A 243 2.31 -9.26 -0.78
C TYR A 243 1.44 -9.36 -2.04
N SER A 244 0.21 -9.86 -1.88
CA SER A 244 -0.83 -9.84 -2.89
C SER A 244 -2.09 -9.13 -2.39
N ASN A 245 -2.96 -8.72 -3.31
CA ASN A 245 -4.20 -8.04 -2.96
C ASN A 245 -5.32 -8.99 -2.47
N ASN A 246 -5.13 -10.32 -2.58
CA ASN A 246 -6.09 -11.34 -2.18
C ASN A 246 -5.55 -12.30 -1.15
#